data_b8507e91bdc95a100b5c8bfe14168b3f
#
_entry.id   b8507e91bdc95a100b5c8bfe14168b3f
#
_cell.length_a   1.000
_cell.length_b   1.000
_cell.length_c   1.000
_cell.angle_alpha   90.00
_cell.angle_beta   90.00
_cell.angle_gamma   90.00
#
_symmetry.space_group_name_H-M   'P 1'
#
loop_
_entity.id
_entity.type
_entity.pdbx_description
1 polymer ?
#
loop_
_entity_poly.entity_id
_entity_poly.type
_entity_poly.pdbx_seq_one_letter_code
_entity_poly.pdbx_strand_id
1 'polypeptide(L)'
;LNDLLMNLKGMAPLGIPVNKIGGQARNLPRLIDEAFHSDNHMLVFPAGLCSRKIDGKIQDLPWGKAFISKSRQTGRDIIPIHFEGENSKRFYNIASLQKLLGLKFNFAMLLLPDEMYRSTGRKYKVTFGKPVSIASLDKSKSDFEWAQQIRNSVYEL
;
A
#
# COMPACT_ATOMS: atom_id res chain seq x y z
N LEU A 1 -7.14 1.03 -5.58
CA LEU A 1 -7.99 1.76 -4.61
C LEU A 1 -9.22 0.94 -4.27
N ASN A 2 -9.75 1.05 -3.04
CA ASN A 2 -11.04 0.43 -2.70
C ASN A 2 -12.22 1.28 -3.19
N ASP A 3 -13.43 0.71 -3.18
CA ASP A 3 -14.63 1.40 -3.67
C ASP A 3 -14.90 2.73 -2.96
N LEU A 4 -14.59 2.84 -1.67
CA LEU A 4 -14.77 4.09 -0.93
C LEU A 4 -13.93 5.22 -1.55
N LEU A 5 -12.66 4.96 -1.84
CA LEU A 5 -11.75 5.94 -2.45
C LEU A 5 -12.11 6.21 -3.92
N MET A 6 -12.64 5.22 -4.63
CA MET A 6 -13.10 5.41 -6.02
C MET A 6 -14.30 6.35 -6.11
N ASN A 7 -15.09 6.47 -5.05
CA ASN A 7 -16.22 7.41 -5.00
C ASN A 7 -15.81 8.85 -4.62
N LEU A 8 -14.56 9.10 -4.23
CA LEU A 8 -14.08 10.45 -4.00
C LEU A 8 -13.89 11.18 -5.34
N LYS A 9 -14.42 12.41 -5.41
CA LYS A 9 -14.32 13.25 -6.61
C LYS A 9 -12.85 13.44 -7.01
N GLY A 10 -12.52 13.11 -8.25
CA GLY A 10 -11.16 13.24 -8.80
C GLY A 10 -10.24 12.04 -8.55
N MET A 11 -10.62 11.07 -7.69
CA MET A 11 -9.78 9.88 -7.44
C MET A 11 -10.01 8.75 -8.46
N ALA A 12 -11.23 8.62 -8.97
CA ALA A 12 -11.60 7.54 -9.88
C ALA A 12 -10.70 7.45 -11.14
N PRO A 13 -10.37 8.57 -11.83
CA PRO A 13 -9.50 8.52 -13.01
C PRO A 13 -8.04 8.14 -12.70
N LEU A 14 -7.63 8.29 -11.43
CA LEU A 14 -6.26 8.05 -10.99
C LEU A 14 -6.05 6.66 -10.40
N GLY A 15 -7.12 5.88 -10.24
CA GLY A 15 -7.07 4.65 -9.49
C GLY A 15 -7.54 3.42 -10.24
N ILE A 16 -6.91 2.28 -9.98
CA ILE A 16 -7.42 0.97 -10.36
C ILE A 16 -8.25 0.44 -9.19
N PRO A 17 -9.53 0.07 -9.39
CA PRO A 17 -10.38 -0.46 -8.32
C PRO A 17 -9.90 -1.84 -7.90
N VAL A 18 -9.52 -1.98 -6.63
CA VAL A 18 -9.08 -3.26 -6.04
C VAL A 18 -9.86 -3.49 -4.76
N ASN A 19 -10.76 -4.44 -4.77
CA ASN A 19 -11.55 -4.81 -3.60
C ASN A 19 -10.86 -5.92 -2.82
N LYS A 20 -10.69 -5.73 -1.52
CA LYS A 20 -10.19 -6.77 -0.62
C LYS A 20 -11.30 -7.64 -0.03
N ILE A 21 -12.54 -7.16 -0.05
CA ILE A 21 -13.72 -7.83 0.47
C ILE A 21 -14.76 -7.83 -0.64
N GLY A 22 -15.30 -9.01 -0.95
CA GLY A 22 -16.25 -9.19 -2.04
C GLY A 22 -15.60 -9.63 -3.36
N GLY A 23 -16.37 -9.59 -4.45
CA GLY A 23 -15.90 -10.00 -5.77
C GLY A 23 -14.91 -9.00 -6.36
N GLN A 24 -13.84 -9.52 -6.95
CA GLN A 24 -12.96 -8.72 -7.82
C GLN A 24 -13.63 -8.53 -9.20
N ALA A 25 -13.45 -7.36 -9.78
CA ALA A 25 -13.84 -7.15 -11.16
C ALA A 25 -13.07 -8.13 -12.07
N ARG A 26 -13.77 -8.84 -12.96
CA ARG A 26 -13.15 -9.84 -13.86
C ARG A 26 -12.03 -9.27 -14.72
N ASN A 27 -12.09 -7.99 -15.03
CA ASN A 27 -11.09 -7.28 -15.84
C ASN A 27 -9.91 -6.69 -15.02
N LEU A 28 -9.91 -6.84 -13.68
CA LEU A 28 -8.86 -6.27 -12.83
C LEU A 28 -7.43 -6.69 -13.22
N PRO A 29 -7.14 -7.97 -13.52
CA PRO A 29 -5.79 -8.37 -13.96
C PRO A 29 -5.36 -7.64 -15.23
N ARG A 30 -6.28 -7.45 -16.21
CA ARG A 30 -6.02 -6.72 -17.43
C ARG A 30 -5.74 -5.24 -17.15
N LEU A 31 -6.54 -4.57 -16.33
CA LEU A 31 -6.34 -3.17 -15.97
C LEU A 31 -4.98 -2.92 -15.28
N ILE A 32 -4.59 -3.82 -14.39
CA ILE A 32 -3.27 -3.76 -13.75
C ILE A 32 -2.16 -3.94 -14.80
N ASP A 33 -2.31 -4.89 -15.68
CA ASP A 33 -1.33 -5.18 -16.71
C ASP A 33 -1.17 -4.01 -17.70
N GLU A 34 -2.27 -3.47 -18.19
CA GLU A 34 -2.29 -2.28 -19.05
C GLU A 34 -1.62 -1.08 -18.38
N ALA A 35 -1.89 -0.86 -17.07
CA ALA A 35 -1.28 0.23 -16.34
C ALA A 35 0.24 0.05 -16.17
N PHE A 36 0.71 -1.17 -15.93
CA PHE A 36 2.15 -1.45 -15.83
C PHE A 36 2.86 -1.36 -17.19
N HIS A 37 2.15 -1.52 -18.31
CA HIS A 37 2.70 -1.33 -19.65
C HIS A 37 2.56 0.11 -20.18
N SER A 38 1.82 0.98 -19.49
CA SER A 38 1.67 2.39 -19.89
C SER A 38 2.92 3.22 -19.55
N ASP A 39 3.05 4.42 -20.07
CA ASP A 39 4.13 5.36 -19.70
C ASP A 39 3.90 6.08 -18.35
N ASN A 40 2.80 5.78 -17.66
CA ASN A 40 2.46 6.43 -16.40
C ASN A 40 3.30 5.87 -15.24
N HIS A 41 3.61 6.72 -14.26
CA HIS A 41 4.13 6.25 -12.99
C HIS A 41 3.05 5.50 -12.20
N MET A 42 3.44 4.36 -11.61
CA MET A 42 2.54 3.55 -10.80
C MET A 42 2.85 3.74 -9.32
N LEU A 43 1.90 4.32 -8.58
CA LEU A 43 1.98 4.36 -7.12
C LEU A 43 1.31 3.11 -6.54
N VAL A 44 2.09 2.30 -5.83
CA VAL A 44 1.64 1.02 -5.27
C VAL A 44 1.74 1.05 -3.76
N PHE A 45 0.70 0.55 -3.07
CA PHE A 45 0.66 0.36 -1.62
C PHE A 45 0.64 -1.15 -1.30
N PRO A 46 1.82 -1.80 -1.23
CA PRO A 46 1.89 -3.27 -1.24
C PRO A 46 1.34 -3.94 0.02
N ALA A 47 1.30 -3.25 1.15
CA ALA A 47 0.66 -3.73 2.38
C ALA A 47 -0.85 -3.90 2.22
N GLY A 48 -1.45 -3.08 1.35
CA GLY A 48 -2.86 -3.10 1.01
C GLY A 48 -3.82 -2.73 2.15
N LEU A 49 -3.33 -2.43 3.33
CA LEU A 49 -4.02 -1.84 4.47
C LEU A 49 -3.14 -0.74 5.05
N CYS A 50 -3.75 0.20 5.77
CA CYS A 50 -2.99 1.16 6.57
C CYS A 50 -2.12 0.42 7.59
N SER A 51 -1.00 1.05 7.97
CA SER A 51 -0.06 0.56 9.00
C SER A 51 -0.78 0.15 10.29
N ARG A 52 -0.19 -0.72 11.03
CA ARG A 52 -0.73 -1.26 12.28
C ARG A 52 0.30 -1.14 13.40
N LYS A 53 -0.17 -1.16 14.64
CA LYS A 53 0.72 -1.29 15.79
C LYS A 53 1.14 -2.75 15.92
N ILE A 54 2.44 -3.02 15.70
CA ILE A 54 3.07 -4.34 15.78
C ILE A 54 4.28 -4.19 16.70
N ASP A 55 4.34 -4.95 17.76
CA ASP A 55 5.43 -4.92 18.75
C ASP A 55 5.77 -3.50 19.25
N GLY A 56 4.71 -2.72 19.51
CA GLY A 56 4.82 -1.35 20.01
C GLY A 56 5.12 -0.29 18.94
N LYS A 57 5.46 -0.66 17.73
CA LYS A 57 5.79 0.24 16.61
C LYS A 57 4.65 0.32 15.60
N ILE A 58 4.47 1.50 15.00
CA ILE A 58 3.56 1.68 13.87
C ILE A 58 4.31 1.31 12.60
N GLN A 59 3.82 0.30 11.91
CA GLN A 59 4.46 -0.19 10.68
C GLN A 59 3.46 -0.90 9.78
N ASP A 60 3.82 -1.02 8.52
CA ASP A 60 3.03 -1.76 7.54
C ASP A 60 3.00 -3.25 7.86
N LEU A 61 1.91 -3.88 7.49
CA LEU A 61 1.86 -5.32 7.34
C LEU A 61 2.89 -5.80 6.31
N PRO A 62 3.25 -7.10 6.31
CA PRO A 62 4.12 -7.64 5.26
C PRO A 62 3.64 -7.25 3.87
N TRP A 63 4.55 -6.79 3.02
CA TRP A 63 4.23 -6.35 1.67
C TRP A 63 3.95 -7.54 0.75
N GLY A 64 2.90 -7.45 -0.05
CA GLY A 64 2.61 -8.42 -1.10
C GLY A 64 3.62 -8.34 -2.24
N LYS A 65 3.90 -9.47 -2.89
CA LYS A 65 4.92 -9.60 -3.95
C LYS A 65 4.49 -9.10 -5.34
N ALA A 66 3.21 -8.77 -5.52
CA ALA A 66 2.66 -8.53 -6.87
C ALA A 66 3.35 -7.41 -7.63
N PHE A 67 3.80 -6.33 -6.94
CA PHE A 67 4.53 -5.24 -7.58
C PHE A 67 5.90 -5.67 -8.09
N ILE A 68 6.63 -6.56 -7.38
CA ILE A 68 7.89 -7.13 -7.84
C ILE A 68 7.67 -7.94 -9.13
N SER A 69 6.70 -8.87 -9.09
CA SER A 69 6.39 -9.72 -10.23
C SER A 69 6.00 -8.91 -11.47
N LYS A 70 5.20 -7.84 -11.29
CA LYS A 70 4.81 -6.94 -12.38
C LYS A 70 5.96 -6.08 -12.88
N SER A 71 6.78 -5.54 -12.00
CA SER A 71 7.99 -4.80 -12.37
C SER A 71 8.96 -5.66 -13.19
N ARG A 72 9.13 -6.95 -12.82
CA ARG A 72 9.94 -7.89 -13.63
C ARG A 72 9.36 -8.12 -15.03
N GLN A 73 8.03 -8.26 -15.15
CA GLN A 73 7.37 -8.48 -16.44
C GLN A 73 7.50 -7.28 -17.39
N THR A 74 7.57 -6.07 -16.83
CA THR A 74 7.57 -4.83 -17.61
C THR A 74 8.91 -4.10 -17.62
N GLY A 75 9.93 -4.62 -16.96
CA GLY A 75 11.25 -3.99 -16.88
C GLY A 75 11.29 -2.69 -16.08
N ARG A 76 10.30 -2.45 -15.19
CA ARG A 76 10.20 -1.20 -14.44
C ARG A 76 11.02 -1.26 -13.15
N ASP A 77 11.83 -0.24 -12.93
CA ASP A 77 12.53 -0.03 -11.68
C ASP A 77 11.56 0.41 -10.56
N ILE A 78 11.97 0.21 -9.31
CA ILE A 78 11.15 0.48 -8.14
C ILE A 78 11.78 1.62 -7.35
N ILE A 79 11.00 2.66 -7.06
CA ILE A 79 11.41 3.77 -6.19
C ILE A 79 10.74 3.58 -4.84
N PRO A 80 11.49 3.24 -3.77
CA PRO A 80 10.95 3.20 -2.41
C PRO A 80 10.55 4.60 -1.97
N ILE A 81 9.38 4.74 -1.34
CA ILE A 81 8.88 6.03 -0.86
C ILE A 81 8.47 5.87 0.60
N HIS A 82 9.08 6.66 1.47
CA HIS A 82 8.67 6.78 2.86
C HIS A 82 7.75 7.97 3.06
N PHE A 83 6.61 7.73 3.66
CA PHE A 83 5.65 8.75 4.06
C PHE A 83 5.62 8.83 5.59
N GLU A 84 6.10 9.96 6.13
CA GLU A 84 6.07 10.22 7.57
C GLU A 84 4.68 10.73 7.97
N GLY A 85 3.79 9.80 8.31
CA GLY A 85 2.44 10.13 8.75
C GLY A 85 1.80 8.97 9.48
N GLU A 86 1.07 9.28 10.52
CA GLU A 86 0.36 8.30 11.35
C GLU A 86 -1.11 8.71 11.53
N ASN A 87 -1.96 7.71 11.61
CA ASN A 87 -3.32 7.88 12.08
C ASN A 87 -3.36 8.13 13.59
N SER A 88 -4.51 8.44 14.12
CA SER A 88 -4.68 8.68 15.56
C SER A 88 -4.45 7.41 16.40
N LYS A 89 -4.11 7.60 17.67
CA LYS A 89 -4.07 6.50 18.66
C LYS A 89 -5.39 5.72 18.72
N ARG A 90 -6.53 6.41 18.53
CA ARG A 90 -7.86 5.80 18.46
C ARG A 90 -7.95 4.79 17.32
N PHE A 91 -7.47 5.15 16.13
CA PHE A 91 -7.44 4.24 14.97
C PHE A 91 -6.65 2.97 15.28
N TYR A 92 -5.45 3.10 15.81
CA TYR A 92 -4.60 1.93 16.12
C TYR A 92 -5.16 1.08 17.26
N ASN A 93 -5.75 1.69 18.28
CA ASN A 93 -6.37 0.95 19.39
C ASN A 93 -7.57 0.13 18.91
N ILE A 94 -8.44 0.70 18.07
CA ILE A 94 -9.57 -0.03 17.48
C ILE A 94 -9.07 -1.16 16.57
N ALA A 95 -8.07 -0.91 15.73
CA ALA A 95 -7.48 -1.93 14.89
C ALA A 95 -6.85 -3.09 15.70
N SER A 96 -6.20 -2.77 16.83
CA SER A 96 -5.62 -3.78 17.73
C SER A 96 -6.70 -4.59 18.46
N LEU A 97 -7.75 -3.92 18.96
CA LEU A 97 -8.88 -4.59 19.60
C LEU A 97 -9.61 -5.52 18.63
N GLN A 98 -9.83 -5.10 17.39
CA GLN A 98 -10.40 -5.95 16.36
C GLN A 98 -9.59 -7.24 16.15
N LYS A 99 -8.26 -7.11 16.06
CA LYS A 99 -7.37 -8.26 15.93
C LYS A 99 -7.48 -9.20 17.11
N LEU A 100 -7.51 -8.65 18.33
CA LEU A 100 -7.65 -9.42 19.57
C LEU A 100 -8.97 -10.20 19.62
N LEU A 101 -10.07 -9.57 19.19
CA LEU A 101 -11.41 -10.18 19.16
C LEU A 101 -11.65 -11.08 17.94
N GLY A 102 -10.67 -11.24 17.05
CA GLY A 102 -10.81 -12.06 15.84
C GLY A 102 -11.89 -11.58 14.86
N LEU A 103 -12.25 -10.29 14.88
CA LEU A 103 -13.31 -9.75 14.04
C LEU A 103 -12.84 -9.67 12.59
N LYS A 104 -13.60 -10.31 11.69
CA LYS A 104 -13.30 -10.35 10.25
C LYS A 104 -13.52 -9.01 9.54
N PHE A 105 -14.49 -8.23 10.02
CA PHE A 105 -14.79 -6.91 9.44
C PHE A 105 -13.79 -5.86 9.95
N ASN A 106 -13.22 -5.05 9.05
CA ASN A 106 -12.23 -4.03 9.41
C ASN A 106 -12.91 -2.71 9.81
N PHE A 107 -13.41 -2.61 11.04
CA PHE A 107 -14.04 -1.39 11.58
C PHE A 107 -13.13 -0.16 11.56
N ALA A 108 -11.81 -0.35 11.69
CA ALA A 108 -10.86 0.75 11.62
C ALA A 108 -10.93 1.49 10.26
N MET A 109 -11.34 0.81 9.18
CA MET A 109 -11.56 1.48 7.88
C MET A 109 -12.66 2.55 7.94
N LEU A 110 -13.66 2.39 8.79
CA LEU A 110 -14.75 3.38 8.93
C LEU A 110 -14.25 4.68 9.57
N LEU A 111 -13.09 4.65 10.23
CA LEU A 111 -12.49 5.85 10.82
C LEU A 111 -11.65 6.64 9.81
N LEU A 112 -11.30 6.09 8.65
CA LEU A 112 -10.41 6.75 7.69
C LEU A 112 -10.94 8.11 7.19
N PRO A 113 -12.24 8.31 6.93
CA PRO A 113 -12.75 9.64 6.60
C PRO A 113 -12.54 10.66 7.73
N ASP A 114 -12.76 10.26 9.00
CA ASP A 114 -12.52 11.11 10.17
C ASP A 114 -11.01 11.40 10.35
N GLU A 115 -10.15 10.39 10.18
CA GLU A 115 -8.69 10.55 10.21
C GLU A 115 -8.22 11.53 9.13
N MET A 116 -8.74 11.40 7.90
CA MET A 116 -8.43 12.30 6.80
C MET A 116 -8.85 13.74 7.11
N TYR A 117 -10.06 13.95 7.63
CA TYR A 117 -10.55 15.27 8.03
C TYR A 117 -9.68 15.89 9.14
N ARG A 118 -9.35 15.11 10.18
CA ARG A 118 -8.48 15.53 11.29
C ARG A 118 -7.03 15.80 10.88
N SER A 119 -6.62 15.27 9.74
CA SER A 119 -5.30 15.51 9.19
C SER A 119 -5.19 16.79 8.36
N THR A 120 -6.30 17.49 8.14
CA THR A 120 -6.34 18.76 7.42
C THR A 120 -5.38 19.79 8.06
N GLY A 121 -4.54 20.40 7.23
CA GLY A 121 -3.55 21.37 7.68
C GLY A 121 -2.28 20.78 8.32
N ARG A 122 -2.17 19.48 8.50
CA ARG A 122 -0.92 18.85 8.93
C ARG A 122 0.11 18.88 7.82
N LYS A 123 1.38 19.01 8.19
CA LYS A 123 2.51 18.87 7.28
C LYS A 123 3.00 17.42 7.33
N TYR A 124 3.26 16.87 6.17
CA TYR A 124 3.80 15.53 6.01
C TYR A 124 5.13 15.60 5.29
N LYS A 125 6.06 14.72 5.63
CA LYS A 125 7.30 14.56 4.91
C LYS A 125 7.20 13.30 4.05
N VAL A 126 7.62 13.43 2.79
CA VAL A 126 7.73 12.31 1.85
C VAL A 126 9.18 12.22 1.43
N THR A 127 9.80 11.07 1.65
CA THR A 127 11.20 10.83 1.29
C THR A 127 11.25 9.78 0.18
N PHE A 128 11.92 10.12 -0.91
CA PHE A 128 12.16 9.21 -2.03
C PHE A 128 13.52 8.56 -1.85
N GLY A 129 13.55 7.24 -1.83
CA GLY A 129 14.78 6.46 -1.82
C GLY A 129 15.42 6.36 -3.20
N LYS A 130 16.61 5.76 -3.25
CA LYS A 130 17.28 5.48 -4.52
C LYS A 130 16.48 4.46 -5.33
N PRO A 131 16.39 4.61 -6.65
CA PRO A 131 15.77 3.60 -7.50
C PRO A 131 16.45 2.23 -7.33
N VAL A 132 15.65 1.21 -7.16
CA VAL A 132 16.08 -0.19 -7.16
C VAL A 132 15.87 -0.73 -8.56
N SER A 133 16.96 -1.01 -9.27
CA SER A 133 16.84 -1.59 -10.60
C SER A 133 16.23 -2.99 -10.51
N ILE A 134 15.22 -3.25 -11.31
CA ILE A 134 14.58 -4.56 -11.36
C ILE A 134 15.55 -5.66 -11.80
N ALA A 135 16.56 -5.31 -12.60
CA ALA A 135 17.62 -6.23 -13.03
C ALA A 135 18.52 -6.68 -11.87
N SER A 136 18.62 -5.88 -10.79
CA SER A 136 19.40 -6.22 -9.61
C SER A 136 18.71 -7.23 -8.67
N LEU A 137 17.40 -7.43 -8.83
CA LEU A 137 16.64 -8.39 -8.06
C LEU A 137 16.79 -9.78 -8.69
N ASP A 138 17.85 -10.47 -8.36
CA ASP A 138 18.19 -11.78 -8.92
C ASP A 138 17.32 -12.93 -8.37
N LYS A 139 17.68 -14.16 -8.68
CA LYS A 139 16.97 -15.38 -8.24
C LYS A 139 17.44 -15.90 -6.86
N SER A 140 18.30 -15.18 -6.16
CA SER A 140 18.77 -15.57 -4.80
C SER A 140 17.65 -15.50 -3.77
N LYS A 141 16.63 -14.69 -4.04
CA LYS A 141 15.45 -14.51 -3.18
C LYS A 141 14.18 -14.62 -4.00
N SER A 142 13.11 -15.07 -3.34
CA SER A 142 11.76 -15.01 -3.89
C SER A 142 11.28 -13.56 -4.03
N ASP A 143 10.30 -13.31 -4.90
CA ASP A 143 9.68 -11.99 -5.03
C ASP A 143 9.08 -11.49 -3.70
N PHE A 144 8.65 -12.39 -2.82
CA PHE A 144 8.15 -12.03 -1.49
C PHE A 144 9.29 -11.53 -0.59
N GLU A 145 10.42 -12.21 -0.56
CA GLU A 145 11.58 -11.80 0.23
C GLU A 145 12.14 -10.46 -0.27
N TRP A 146 12.21 -10.27 -1.58
CA TRP A 146 12.57 -8.97 -2.17
C TRP A 146 11.59 -7.86 -1.76
N ALA A 147 10.29 -8.15 -1.76
CA ALA A 147 9.28 -7.19 -1.30
C ALA A 147 9.49 -6.80 0.18
N GLN A 148 9.84 -7.75 1.07
CA GLN A 148 10.14 -7.43 2.46
C GLN A 148 11.45 -6.65 2.60
N GLN A 149 12.46 -6.94 1.80
CA GLN A 149 13.72 -6.18 1.82
C GLN A 149 13.49 -4.73 1.41
N ILE A 150 12.74 -4.48 0.34
CA ILE A 150 12.39 -3.12 -0.09
C ILE A 150 11.51 -2.43 0.97
N ARG A 151 10.54 -3.15 1.57
CA ARG A 151 9.77 -2.62 2.70
C ARG A 151 10.68 -2.14 3.85
N ASN A 152 11.66 -2.94 4.23
CA ASN A 152 12.57 -2.58 5.32
C ASN A 152 13.41 -1.36 4.96
N SER A 153 13.93 -1.26 3.73
CA SER A 153 14.69 -0.09 3.30
C SER A 153 13.88 1.21 3.29
N VAL A 154 12.55 1.15 3.14
CA VAL A 154 11.68 2.33 3.28
C VAL A 154 11.74 2.92 4.69
N TYR A 155 11.84 2.08 5.72
CA TYR A 155 11.93 2.54 7.12
C TYR A 155 13.33 3.01 7.53
N GLU A 156 14.31 2.90 6.64
CA GLU A 156 15.67 3.41 6.81
C GLU A 156 15.88 4.79 6.14
N LEU A 157 14.86 5.29 5.40
CA LEU A 157 14.85 6.60 4.75
C LEU A 157 14.51 7.71 5.74
#